data_dece49a3eded1ca355ffed62254f709b
#
_entry.id   dece49a3eded1ca355ffed62254f709b
#
_cell.length_a   1.000
_cell.length_b   1.000
_cell.length_c   1.000
_cell.angle_alpha   90.00
_cell.angle_beta   90.00
_cell.angle_gamma   90.00
#
_symmetry.space_group_name_H-M   'P 1'
#
loop_
_entity.id
_entity.type
_entity.pdbx_description
1 polymer ?
#
loop_
_entity_poly.entity_id
_entity_poly.type
_entity_poly.pdbx_seq_one_letter_code
_entity_poly.pdbx_strand_id
1 'polypeptide(L)'
;MIGNLKKYIDKASFMEHIDAKLRQNEPMIIDSFVSNKCNLKCRHCYFGDARPISESVSLARWRSFLDEAIGMGMKHFHFSGKESFLDNRIFDILNLLAEYKEDRKIFYGVVSNGMSMDIQGYDEVLATNISYLEISLEGSGKYNDLIRGENGYNTVYELIENVEHRDKINITSTIFDDNGADLLSMLLAYWKLGVDKFNFAPIMYYSPFEMKPLKSLSCESLLGFVSLCLDFMNNDNSPDAIDIRICMTKAMAYELFLKENILTGKIEEYIYRGNKMKYQRGNKVLEFSYPLLSIPFLNELVVTHDAYIISCADDIHYKYLDKIALPNVNIVKNSFAEILQARNEFILCYLDKELS
;
A
#
# COMPACT_ATOMS: atom_id res chain seq x y z
N MET A 1 0.68 -5.14 20.33
CA MET A 1 0.44 -6.51 19.80
C MET A 1 1.72 -7.35 19.63
N ILE A 2 2.83 -6.87 20.16
CA ILE A 2 4.06 -7.66 20.34
C ILE A 2 3.82 -8.76 21.39
N GLY A 3 2.87 -8.56 22.32
CA GLY A 3 2.66 -9.40 23.50
C GLY A 3 2.66 -10.91 23.27
N ASN A 4 2.03 -11.42 22.24
CA ASN A 4 2.01 -12.87 21.96
C ASN A 4 3.31 -13.39 21.33
N LEU A 5 4.11 -12.52 20.72
CA LEU A 5 5.42 -12.86 20.14
C LEU A 5 6.59 -12.59 21.08
N LYS A 6 6.36 -11.85 22.19
CA LYS A 6 7.37 -11.44 23.15
C LYS A 6 8.24 -12.61 23.65
N LYS A 7 7.65 -13.78 23.86
CA LYS A 7 8.37 -14.99 24.30
C LYS A 7 9.36 -15.55 23.28
N TYR A 8 9.29 -15.10 22.02
CA TYR A 8 10.18 -15.51 20.93
C TYR A 8 11.20 -14.45 20.55
N ILE A 9 11.22 -13.32 21.29
CA ILE A 9 12.08 -12.18 20.99
C ILE A 9 13.15 -12.08 22.08
N ASP A 10 14.42 -12.22 21.70
CA ASP A 10 15.51 -11.72 22.54
C ASP A 10 15.53 -10.20 22.47
N LYS A 11 15.17 -9.54 23.57
CA LYS A 11 15.00 -8.08 23.61
C LYS A 11 16.27 -7.34 23.16
N ALA A 12 17.45 -7.77 23.61
CA ALA A 12 18.70 -7.08 23.31
C ALA A 12 19.03 -7.13 21.82
N SER A 13 19.06 -8.33 21.25
CA SER A 13 19.32 -8.54 19.81
C SER A 13 18.29 -7.86 18.93
N PHE A 14 17.03 -7.85 19.36
CA PHE A 14 15.95 -7.20 18.62
C PHE A 14 16.11 -5.68 18.59
N MET A 15 16.39 -5.06 19.75
CA MET A 15 16.61 -3.62 19.86
C MET A 15 17.84 -3.18 19.04
N GLU A 16 18.92 -3.96 19.05
CA GLU A 16 20.09 -3.69 18.21
C GLU A 16 19.78 -3.72 16.73
N HIS A 17 18.99 -4.72 16.29
CA HIS A 17 18.53 -4.81 14.90
C HIS A 17 17.66 -3.61 14.48
N ILE A 18 16.73 -3.19 15.34
CA ILE A 18 15.90 -2.03 15.07
C ILE A 18 16.72 -0.75 15.00
N ASP A 19 17.63 -0.54 15.96
CA ASP A 19 18.51 0.63 15.99
C ASP A 19 19.38 0.71 14.71
N ALA A 20 19.90 -0.43 14.23
CA ALA A 20 20.62 -0.49 12.97
C ALA A 20 19.74 -0.07 11.77
N LYS A 21 18.48 -0.53 11.71
CA LYS A 21 17.53 -0.10 10.67
C LYS A 21 17.20 1.39 10.75
N LEU A 22 17.01 1.92 11.95
CA LEU A 22 16.74 3.35 12.14
C LEU A 22 17.90 4.23 11.68
N ARG A 23 19.15 3.80 11.91
CA ARG A 23 20.35 4.52 11.45
C ARG A 23 20.51 4.50 9.92
N GLN A 24 20.06 3.44 9.27
CA GLN A 24 20.16 3.28 7.82
C GLN A 24 18.96 3.86 7.07
N ASN A 25 17.91 4.28 7.78
CA ASN A 25 16.62 4.69 7.23
C ASN A 25 16.00 3.63 6.28
N GLU A 26 16.32 2.36 6.45
CA GLU A 26 15.87 1.25 5.59
C GLU A 26 14.75 0.41 6.20
N PRO A 27 13.93 -0.15 5.32
CA PRO A 27 13.39 0.41 4.09
C PRO A 27 12.20 1.28 4.46
N MET A 28 12.24 2.56 4.13
CA MET A 28 11.15 3.47 4.41
C MET A 28 10.47 3.94 3.12
N ILE A 29 9.15 3.85 3.11
CA ILE A 29 8.27 4.39 2.08
C ILE A 29 7.67 5.67 2.65
N ILE A 30 7.66 6.73 1.85
CA ILE A 30 6.88 7.94 2.13
C ILE A 30 5.63 7.85 1.29
N ASP A 31 4.50 7.53 1.91
CA ASP A 31 3.19 7.63 1.30
C ASP A 31 2.58 9.00 1.56
N SER A 32 1.89 9.57 0.59
CA SER A 32 1.41 10.94 0.68
C SER A 32 0.01 11.08 0.11
N PHE A 33 -0.89 11.62 0.91
CA PHE A 33 -2.25 11.94 0.51
C PHE A 33 -2.32 13.40 0.10
N VAL A 34 -2.12 13.67 -1.18
CA VAL A 34 -2.14 15.04 -1.71
C VAL A 34 -3.56 15.60 -1.73
N SER A 35 -4.55 14.74 -2.06
CA SER A 35 -5.96 15.12 -2.19
C SER A 35 -6.83 14.56 -1.07
N ASN A 36 -7.83 15.32 -0.65
CA ASN A 36 -8.92 14.81 0.17
C ASN A 36 -10.22 14.60 -0.64
N LYS A 37 -10.16 14.78 -1.96
CA LYS A 37 -11.28 14.63 -2.88
C LYS A 37 -11.30 13.25 -3.51
N CYS A 38 -12.48 12.75 -3.81
CA CYS A 38 -12.68 11.55 -4.62
C CYS A 38 -13.97 11.69 -5.41
N ASN A 39 -13.97 11.23 -6.64
CA ASN A 39 -15.16 11.18 -7.51
C ASN A 39 -16.01 9.92 -7.24
N LEU A 40 -15.53 8.98 -6.41
CA LEU A 40 -16.22 7.75 -6.05
C LEU A 40 -16.64 7.72 -4.57
N LYS A 41 -17.60 6.82 -4.26
CA LYS A 41 -18.05 6.50 -2.90
C LYS A 41 -18.02 4.99 -2.68
N CYS A 42 -16.83 4.42 -2.77
CA CYS A 42 -16.64 2.97 -2.66
C CYS A 42 -17.12 2.44 -1.31
N ARG A 43 -17.83 1.31 -1.31
CA ARG A 43 -18.44 0.72 -0.10
C ARG A 43 -17.45 0.28 0.97
N HIS A 44 -16.22 -0.02 0.57
CA HIS A 44 -15.13 -0.46 1.45
C HIS A 44 -14.15 0.66 1.81
N CYS A 45 -14.37 1.88 1.34
CA CYS A 45 -13.42 2.98 1.50
C CYS A 45 -13.22 3.33 2.98
N TYR A 46 -12.01 3.09 3.47
CA TYR A 46 -11.65 3.39 4.86
C TYR A 46 -11.48 4.89 5.16
N PHE A 47 -11.34 5.72 4.13
CA PHE A 47 -11.28 7.18 4.29
C PHE A 47 -12.61 7.81 4.69
N GLY A 48 -13.74 7.18 4.34
CA GLY A 48 -15.06 7.74 4.60
C GLY A 48 -15.23 9.18 4.09
N ASP A 49 -16.01 9.97 4.80
CA ASP A 49 -16.08 11.42 4.58
C ASP A 49 -14.82 12.06 5.19
N ALA A 50 -13.94 12.55 4.33
CA ALA A 50 -12.74 13.26 4.75
C ALA A 50 -13.11 14.49 5.57
N ARG A 51 -12.29 14.82 6.58
CA ARG A 51 -12.45 16.09 7.31
C ARG A 51 -12.43 17.25 6.32
N PRO A 52 -13.25 18.27 6.51
CA PRO A 52 -13.02 19.55 5.83
C PRO A 52 -11.61 20.00 6.17
N ILE A 53 -10.80 20.31 5.14
CA ILE A 53 -9.45 20.79 5.35
C ILE A 53 -9.56 22.26 5.77
N SER A 54 -8.95 22.59 6.91
CA SER A 54 -8.75 24.00 7.29
C SER A 54 -7.59 24.62 6.49
N GLU A 55 -6.55 23.84 6.20
CA GLU A 55 -5.38 24.27 5.43
C GLU A 55 -4.80 23.08 4.66
N SER A 56 -4.61 23.23 3.35
CA SER A 56 -3.88 22.25 2.54
C SER A 56 -2.39 22.59 2.53
N VAL A 57 -1.54 21.57 2.51
CA VAL A 57 -0.09 21.75 2.34
C VAL A 57 0.19 22.45 1.00
N SER A 58 0.90 23.58 1.01
CA SER A 58 1.24 24.30 -0.20
C SER A 58 2.22 23.51 -1.08
N LEU A 59 2.21 23.74 -2.40
CA LEU A 59 3.16 23.12 -3.31
C LEU A 59 4.62 23.43 -2.92
N ALA A 60 4.90 24.67 -2.51
CA ALA A 60 6.24 25.06 -2.05
C ALA A 60 6.70 24.26 -0.83
N ARG A 61 5.77 23.93 0.08
CA ARG A 61 6.11 23.09 1.24
C ARG A 61 6.27 21.61 0.86
N TRP A 62 5.43 21.12 -0.05
CA TRP A 62 5.64 19.77 -0.62
C TRP A 62 7.03 19.66 -1.27
N ARG A 63 7.41 20.65 -2.09
CA ARG A 63 8.74 20.68 -2.71
C ARG A 63 9.84 20.62 -1.66
N SER A 64 9.84 21.53 -0.67
CA SER A 64 10.85 21.55 0.39
C SER A 64 10.92 20.22 1.16
N PHE A 65 9.76 19.63 1.51
CA PHE A 65 9.72 18.35 2.21
C PHE A 65 10.33 17.20 1.39
N LEU A 66 10.00 17.11 0.10
CA LEU A 66 10.54 16.09 -0.80
C LEU A 66 12.03 16.29 -1.05
N ASP A 67 12.48 17.54 -1.26
CA ASP A 67 13.91 17.87 -1.42
C ASP A 67 14.72 17.47 -0.19
N GLU A 68 14.22 17.75 1.02
CA GLU A 68 14.83 17.35 2.27
C GLU A 68 14.86 15.80 2.41
N ALA A 69 13.75 15.14 2.10
CA ALA A 69 13.65 13.68 2.18
C ALA A 69 14.61 12.98 1.20
N ILE A 70 14.66 13.45 -0.05
CA ILE A 70 15.57 12.94 -1.08
C ILE A 70 17.03 13.21 -0.69
N GLY A 71 17.31 14.41 -0.18
CA GLY A 71 18.64 14.79 0.32
C GLY A 71 19.13 13.89 1.45
N MET A 72 18.24 13.36 2.27
CA MET A 72 18.50 12.39 3.34
C MET A 72 18.46 10.93 2.90
N GLY A 73 18.36 10.66 1.58
CA GLY A 73 18.48 9.33 1.01
C GLY A 73 17.16 8.57 0.85
N MET A 74 16.01 9.21 1.06
CA MET A 74 14.72 8.58 0.75
C MET A 74 14.57 8.35 -0.74
N LYS A 75 14.09 7.16 -1.12
CA LYS A 75 14.03 6.74 -2.52
C LYS A 75 12.64 6.26 -2.96
N HIS A 76 11.77 5.91 -2.02
CA HIS A 76 10.46 5.36 -2.34
C HIS A 76 9.37 6.35 -1.94
N PHE A 77 8.62 6.84 -2.95
CA PHE A 77 7.52 7.76 -2.77
C PHE A 77 6.26 7.16 -3.39
N HIS A 78 5.22 7.11 -2.60
CA HIS A 78 3.92 6.60 -2.99
C HIS A 78 2.86 7.67 -2.76
N PHE A 79 1.92 7.80 -3.67
CA PHE A 79 0.83 8.75 -3.55
C PHE A 79 -0.48 8.00 -3.57
N SER A 80 -1.15 7.96 -2.44
CA SER A 80 -2.38 7.22 -2.26
C SER A 80 -3.49 8.06 -1.60
N GLY A 81 -4.42 7.42 -0.93
CA GLY A 81 -5.46 8.07 -0.18
C GLY A 81 -6.79 8.17 -0.90
N LYS A 82 -7.29 9.38 -1.06
CA LYS A 82 -8.44 9.66 -1.92
C LYS A 82 -8.02 9.58 -3.39
N GLU A 83 -8.62 10.31 -4.29
CA GLU A 83 -8.19 10.33 -5.68
C GLU A 83 -7.16 11.44 -5.90
N SER A 84 -5.90 11.08 -6.06
CA SER A 84 -4.79 12.03 -6.15
C SER A 84 -4.90 12.96 -7.36
N PHE A 85 -5.37 12.46 -8.50
CA PHE A 85 -5.48 13.24 -9.74
C PHE A 85 -6.60 14.28 -9.74
N LEU A 86 -7.43 14.34 -8.71
CA LEU A 86 -8.38 15.44 -8.50
C LEU A 86 -7.75 16.69 -7.85
N ASP A 87 -6.45 16.67 -7.60
CA ASP A 87 -5.69 17.81 -7.09
C ASP A 87 -4.50 18.10 -8.01
N ASN A 88 -4.52 19.24 -8.65
CA ASN A 88 -3.51 19.59 -9.65
C ASN A 88 -2.06 19.62 -9.11
N ARG A 89 -1.89 19.75 -7.79
CA ARG A 89 -0.55 19.71 -7.17
C ARG A 89 0.17 18.39 -7.40
N ILE A 90 -0.57 17.29 -7.62
CA ILE A 90 0.06 15.99 -7.88
C ILE A 90 0.96 16.03 -9.11
N PHE A 91 0.55 16.71 -10.18
CA PHE A 91 1.33 16.79 -11.41
C PHE A 91 2.65 17.55 -11.20
N ASP A 92 2.61 18.64 -10.45
CA ASP A 92 3.81 19.40 -10.09
C ASP A 92 4.76 18.57 -9.20
N ILE A 93 4.20 17.77 -8.28
CA ILE A 93 4.97 16.86 -7.41
C ILE A 93 5.61 15.73 -8.23
N LEU A 94 4.88 15.12 -9.15
CA LEU A 94 5.42 14.08 -10.04
C LEU A 94 6.54 14.62 -10.95
N ASN A 95 6.37 15.83 -11.48
CA ASN A 95 7.41 16.48 -12.27
C ASN A 95 8.68 16.76 -11.43
N LEU A 96 8.52 17.22 -10.20
CA LEU A 96 9.64 17.38 -9.27
C LEU A 96 10.38 16.06 -9.04
N LEU A 97 9.66 14.96 -8.77
CA LEU A 97 10.29 13.65 -8.56
C LEU A 97 10.97 13.13 -9.83
N ALA A 98 10.43 13.44 -11.00
CA ALA A 98 11.04 13.09 -12.28
C ALA A 98 12.42 13.73 -12.46
N GLU A 99 12.63 14.96 -11.98
CA GLU A 99 13.93 15.65 -12.01
C GLU A 99 15.02 14.88 -11.23
N TYR A 100 14.65 14.19 -10.15
CA TYR A 100 15.58 13.44 -9.29
C TYR A 100 15.72 11.95 -9.63
N LYS A 101 14.84 11.41 -10.47
CA LYS A 101 14.71 9.95 -10.64
C LYS A 101 16.00 9.28 -11.04
N GLU A 102 16.65 9.76 -12.08
CA GLU A 102 17.85 9.12 -12.64
C GLU A 102 19.05 9.27 -11.69
N ASP A 103 19.31 10.49 -11.22
CA ASP A 103 20.48 10.79 -10.39
C ASP A 103 20.40 10.15 -9.00
N ARG A 104 19.21 10.07 -8.42
CA ARG A 104 18.97 9.58 -7.06
C ARG A 104 18.35 8.19 -7.00
N LYS A 105 18.03 7.59 -8.16
CA LYS A 105 17.38 6.27 -8.26
C LYS A 105 16.07 6.22 -7.48
N ILE A 106 15.23 7.26 -7.67
CA ILE A 106 13.95 7.37 -6.99
C ILE A 106 12.92 6.46 -7.66
N PHE A 107 12.15 5.75 -6.84
CA PHE A 107 11.02 4.94 -7.26
C PHE A 107 9.74 5.58 -6.73
N TYR A 108 8.81 5.93 -7.60
CA TYR A 108 7.58 6.60 -7.21
C TYR A 108 6.39 6.23 -8.09
N GLY A 109 5.20 6.25 -7.50
CA GLY A 109 3.96 5.94 -8.19
C GLY A 109 2.73 6.48 -7.49
N VAL A 110 1.60 6.38 -8.18
CA VAL A 110 0.30 6.89 -7.74
C VAL A 110 -0.73 5.78 -7.74
N VAL A 111 -1.59 5.78 -6.73
CA VAL A 111 -2.82 4.97 -6.70
C VAL A 111 -3.97 5.83 -7.23
N SER A 112 -4.74 5.26 -8.15
CA SER A 112 -5.91 5.90 -8.76
C SER A 112 -7.07 4.91 -8.87
N ASN A 113 -8.27 5.44 -8.92
CA ASN A 113 -9.45 4.65 -9.27
C ASN A 113 -9.62 4.42 -10.79
N GLY A 114 -8.77 5.04 -11.62
CA GLY A 114 -8.82 4.92 -13.08
C GLY A 114 -9.94 5.70 -13.76
N MET A 115 -10.66 6.58 -13.03
CA MET A 115 -11.85 7.29 -13.52
C MET A 115 -11.79 8.81 -13.29
N SER A 116 -10.64 9.35 -13.01
CA SER A 116 -10.46 10.76 -12.65
C SER A 116 -10.04 11.65 -13.83
N MET A 117 -9.56 11.03 -14.90
CA MET A 117 -9.12 11.67 -16.14
C MET A 117 -9.63 10.88 -17.35
N ASP A 118 -9.52 11.43 -18.53
CA ASP A 118 -9.68 10.70 -19.78
C ASP A 118 -8.42 9.87 -20.12
N ILE A 119 -8.48 9.08 -21.17
CA ILE A 119 -7.40 8.20 -21.63
C ILE A 119 -6.15 9.00 -21.94
N GLN A 120 -6.29 10.16 -22.59
CA GLN A 120 -5.16 11.03 -22.91
C GLN A 120 -4.44 11.53 -21.64
N GLY A 121 -5.19 11.96 -20.62
CA GLY A 121 -4.61 12.39 -19.35
C GLY A 121 -3.82 11.29 -18.65
N TYR A 122 -4.30 10.05 -18.68
CA TYR A 122 -3.57 8.90 -18.15
C TYR A 122 -2.33 8.56 -18.98
N ASP A 123 -2.39 8.63 -20.32
CA ASP A 123 -1.23 8.43 -21.18
C ASP A 123 -0.15 9.49 -20.94
N GLU A 124 -0.53 10.76 -20.76
CA GLU A 124 0.40 11.83 -20.41
C GLU A 124 1.12 11.54 -19.09
N VAL A 125 0.41 11.05 -18.07
CA VAL A 125 1.04 10.64 -16.80
C VAL A 125 1.95 9.44 -16.99
N LEU A 126 1.52 8.41 -17.71
CA LEU A 126 2.30 7.20 -17.96
C LEU A 126 3.53 7.48 -18.84
N ALA A 127 3.46 8.45 -19.77
CA ALA A 127 4.58 8.90 -20.58
C ALA A 127 5.66 9.64 -19.77
N THR A 128 5.31 10.14 -18.57
CA THR A 128 6.30 10.74 -17.66
C THR A 128 7.23 9.67 -17.08
N ASN A 129 8.20 10.11 -16.31
CA ASN A 129 9.16 9.20 -15.67
C ASN A 129 8.60 8.46 -14.43
N ILE A 130 7.25 8.36 -14.29
CA ILE A 130 6.60 7.59 -13.22
C ILE A 130 7.04 6.13 -13.24
N SER A 131 7.24 5.52 -12.07
CA SER A 131 7.67 4.13 -11.98
C SER A 131 6.51 3.15 -12.13
N TYR A 132 5.32 3.54 -11.65
CA TYR A 132 4.08 2.77 -11.78
C TYR A 132 2.85 3.64 -11.54
N LEU A 133 1.75 3.23 -12.14
CA LEU A 133 0.39 3.67 -11.83
C LEU A 133 -0.39 2.47 -11.29
N GLU A 134 -0.87 2.57 -10.06
CA GLU A 134 -1.63 1.50 -9.43
C GLU A 134 -3.13 1.80 -9.54
N ILE A 135 -3.85 0.98 -10.30
CA ILE A 135 -5.29 1.15 -10.52
C ILE A 135 -6.06 0.17 -9.65
N SER A 136 -7.03 0.69 -8.93
CA SER A 136 -7.81 -0.06 -7.97
C SER A 136 -9.06 -0.69 -8.60
N LEU A 137 -9.19 -2.02 -8.50
CA LEU A 137 -10.35 -2.80 -8.94
C LEU A 137 -10.67 -3.90 -7.92
N GLU A 138 -11.94 -4.31 -7.77
CA GLU A 138 -12.34 -5.28 -6.72
C GLU A 138 -12.89 -6.60 -7.29
N GLY A 139 -12.64 -6.89 -8.55
CA GLY A 139 -13.09 -8.10 -9.22
C GLY A 139 -13.66 -7.83 -10.61
N SER A 140 -14.30 -8.82 -11.19
CA SER A 140 -14.93 -8.71 -12.52
C SER A 140 -16.22 -7.87 -12.48
N GLY A 141 -16.48 -7.16 -13.56
CA GLY A 141 -17.72 -6.47 -13.92
C GLY A 141 -18.65 -6.08 -12.77
N LYS A 142 -19.70 -6.87 -12.57
CA LYS A 142 -20.74 -6.56 -11.57
C LYS A 142 -20.24 -6.49 -10.14
N TYR A 143 -19.23 -7.28 -9.76
CA TYR A 143 -18.70 -7.25 -8.41
C TYR A 143 -17.93 -5.94 -8.16
N ASN A 144 -17.08 -5.55 -9.10
CA ASN A 144 -16.40 -4.27 -9.05
C ASN A 144 -17.39 -3.11 -8.92
N ASP A 145 -18.42 -3.09 -9.76
CA ASP A 145 -19.42 -2.02 -9.79
C ASP A 145 -20.27 -1.99 -8.51
N LEU A 146 -20.55 -3.14 -7.92
CA LEU A 146 -21.20 -3.22 -6.59
C LEU A 146 -20.40 -2.54 -5.49
N ILE A 147 -19.07 -2.62 -5.54
CA ILE A 147 -18.18 -2.09 -4.50
C ILE A 147 -17.78 -0.65 -4.79
N ARG A 148 -17.42 -0.32 -6.02
CA ARG A 148 -16.83 0.97 -6.39
C ARG A 148 -17.80 1.95 -7.04
N GLY A 149 -18.87 1.48 -7.63
CA GLY A 149 -19.85 2.28 -8.35
C GLY A 149 -20.03 1.82 -9.82
N GLU A 150 -21.14 2.21 -10.37
CA GLU A 150 -21.57 1.76 -11.72
C GLU A 150 -20.54 2.09 -12.80
N ASN A 151 -20.36 1.16 -13.72
CA ASN A 151 -19.51 1.27 -14.91
C ASN A 151 -18.00 1.36 -14.65
N GLY A 152 -17.56 1.21 -13.40
CA GLY A 152 -16.15 1.35 -13.04
C GLY A 152 -15.26 0.32 -13.73
N TYR A 153 -15.71 -0.93 -13.82
CA TYR A 153 -14.95 -2.00 -14.48
C TYR A 153 -14.73 -1.74 -15.97
N ASN A 154 -15.78 -1.39 -16.70
CA ASN A 154 -15.68 -1.16 -18.13
C ASN A 154 -14.84 0.08 -18.46
N THR A 155 -15.00 1.15 -17.70
CA THR A 155 -14.20 2.37 -17.88
C THR A 155 -12.70 2.10 -17.71
N VAL A 156 -12.32 1.33 -16.67
CA VAL A 156 -10.92 0.96 -16.45
C VAL A 156 -10.44 -0.04 -17.51
N TYR A 157 -11.30 -0.94 -17.97
CA TYR A 157 -10.96 -1.86 -19.07
C TYR A 157 -10.63 -1.09 -20.35
N GLU A 158 -11.49 -0.16 -20.77
CA GLU A 158 -11.27 0.72 -21.92
C GLU A 158 -10.01 1.58 -21.75
N LEU A 159 -9.77 2.11 -20.56
CA LEU A 159 -8.55 2.85 -20.25
C LEU A 159 -7.32 1.99 -20.55
N ILE A 160 -7.22 0.82 -19.94
CA ILE A 160 -6.02 -0.05 -20.05
C ILE A 160 -5.88 -0.62 -21.46
N GLU A 161 -7.00 -0.89 -22.16
CA GLU A 161 -6.97 -1.33 -23.55
C GLU A 161 -6.38 -0.29 -24.50
N ASN A 162 -6.53 1.00 -24.20
CA ASN A 162 -6.17 2.08 -25.12
C ASN A 162 -4.92 2.89 -24.73
N VAL A 163 -4.41 2.79 -23.50
CA VAL A 163 -3.15 3.46 -23.13
C VAL A 163 -1.92 2.75 -23.71
N GLU A 164 -0.86 3.51 -24.00
CA GLU A 164 0.37 2.97 -24.61
C GLU A 164 1.27 2.25 -23.56
N HIS A 165 1.49 2.85 -22.39
CA HIS A 165 2.45 2.38 -21.39
C HIS A 165 1.84 1.45 -20.33
N ARG A 166 1.20 0.35 -20.75
CA ARG A 166 0.55 -0.63 -19.86
C ARG A 166 1.52 -1.34 -18.93
N ASP A 167 2.77 -1.46 -19.33
CA ASP A 167 3.87 -2.04 -18.55
C ASP A 167 4.12 -1.32 -17.22
N LYS A 168 3.68 -0.06 -17.10
CA LYS A 168 3.72 0.72 -15.86
C LYS A 168 2.47 0.59 -15.01
N ILE A 169 1.42 -0.09 -15.49
CA ILE A 169 0.17 -0.25 -14.74
C ILE A 169 0.26 -1.47 -13.83
N ASN A 170 -0.07 -1.28 -12.56
CA ASN A 170 -0.33 -2.34 -11.59
C ASN A 170 -1.83 -2.34 -11.27
N ILE A 171 -2.42 -3.50 -11.04
CA ILE A 171 -3.78 -3.59 -10.49
C ILE A 171 -3.68 -3.89 -9.00
N THR A 172 -4.41 -3.12 -8.18
CA THR A 172 -4.56 -3.39 -6.75
C THR A 172 -6.01 -3.70 -6.41
N SER A 173 -6.22 -4.68 -5.54
CA SER A 173 -7.56 -5.15 -5.19
C SER A 173 -7.67 -5.54 -3.73
N THR A 174 -8.86 -5.32 -3.18
CA THR A 174 -9.21 -5.80 -1.84
C THR A 174 -9.82 -7.20 -1.93
N ILE A 175 -9.30 -8.12 -1.14
CA ILE A 175 -9.86 -9.48 -1.03
C ILE A 175 -10.98 -9.43 0.03
N PHE A 176 -12.16 -9.88 -0.39
CA PHE A 176 -13.32 -10.11 0.48
C PHE A 176 -13.58 -11.61 0.60
N ASP A 177 -14.46 -11.99 1.52
CA ASP A 177 -14.76 -13.40 1.77
C ASP A 177 -15.39 -14.14 0.57
N ASP A 178 -15.93 -13.40 -0.38
CA ASP A 178 -16.73 -13.93 -1.49
C ASP A 178 -16.29 -13.47 -2.90
N ASN A 179 -15.15 -12.75 -3.04
CA ASN A 179 -14.73 -12.26 -4.36
C ASN A 179 -13.55 -13.00 -5.01
N GLY A 180 -13.02 -14.07 -4.43
CA GLY A 180 -11.81 -14.72 -4.93
C GLY A 180 -11.89 -15.17 -6.40
N ALA A 181 -13.02 -15.74 -6.83
CA ALA A 181 -13.23 -16.13 -8.22
C ALA A 181 -13.35 -14.93 -9.16
N ASP A 182 -14.00 -13.84 -8.71
CA ASP A 182 -14.10 -12.58 -9.46
C ASP A 182 -12.73 -11.90 -9.61
N LEU A 183 -11.89 -11.94 -8.57
CA LEU A 183 -10.51 -11.44 -8.61
C LEU A 183 -9.66 -12.21 -9.62
N LEU A 184 -9.75 -13.54 -9.65
CA LEU A 184 -9.04 -14.33 -10.65
C LEU A 184 -9.54 -14.03 -12.06
N SER A 185 -10.84 -13.90 -12.25
CA SER A 185 -11.45 -13.57 -13.56
C SER A 185 -10.98 -12.20 -14.05
N MET A 186 -10.94 -11.21 -13.17
CA MET A 186 -10.40 -9.87 -13.45
C MET A 186 -8.90 -9.94 -13.78
N LEU A 187 -8.10 -10.62 -12.96
CA LEU A 187 -6.67 -10.79 -13.19
C LEU A 187 -6.41 -11.34 -14.59
N LEU A 188 -7.09 -12.42 -14.97
CA LEU A 188 -6.93 -13.03 -16.29
C LEU A 188 -7.34 -12.10 -17.45
N ALA A 189 -8.38 -11.28 -17.26
CA ALA A 189 -8.82 -10.32 -18.26
C ALA A 189 -7.76 -9.23 -18.50
N TYR A 190 -7.25 -8.63 -17.43
CA TYR A 190 -6.26 -7.55 -17.53
C TYR A 190 -4.86 -8.04 -17.88
N TRP A 191 -4.49 -9.26 -17.48
CA TRP A 191 -3.25 -9.89 -17.93
C TRP A 191 -3.24 -10.10 -19.45
N LYS A 192 -4.36 -10.47 -20.06
CA LYS A 192 -4.49 -10.55 -21.52
C LYS A 192 -4.36 -9.19 -22.22
N LEU A 193 -4.63 -8.10 -21.52
CA LEU A 193 -4.36 -6.74 -22.00
C LEU A 193 -2.89 -6.31 -21.84
N GLY A 194 -2.05 -7.11 -21.19
CA GLY A 194 -0.63 -6.85 -20.98
C GLY A 194 -0.27 -6.28 -19.61
N VAL A 195 -1.19 -6.22 -18.65
CA VAL A 195 -0.85 -5.92 -17.25
C VAL A 195 -0.23 -7.15 -16.62
N ASP A 196 0.95 -7.01 -16.03
CA ASP A 196 1.70 -8.14 -15.47
C ASP A 196 1.87 -8.10 -13.94
N LYS A 197 1.36 -7.05 -13.27
CA LYS A 197 1.51 -6.86 -11.82
C LYS A 197 0.18 -6.66 -11.12
N PHE A 198 -0.08 -7.54 -10.14
CA PHE A 198 -1.32 -7.58 -9.39
C PHE A 198 -1.04 -7.64 -7.88
N ASN A 199 -1.56 -6.67 -7.15
CA ASN A 199 -1.45 -6.58 -5.70
C ASN A 199 -2.81 -6.86 -5.05
N PHE A 200 -2.84 -7.77 -4.08
CA PHE A 200 -4.05 -8.13 -3.37
C PHE A 200 -3.84 -7.95 -1.87
N ALA A 201 -4.74 -7.22 -1.22
CA ALA A 201 -4.74 -7.02 0.22
C ALA A 201 -6.08 -7.42 0.83
N PRO A 202 -6.11 -8.03 2.01
CA PRO A 202 -7.36 -8.35 2.69
C PRO A 202 -8.09 -7.07 3.08
N ILE A 203 -9.43 -7.14 3.08
CA ILE A 203 -10.22 -6.04 3.61
C ILE A 203 -9.85 -5.80 5.07
N MET A 204 -9.58 -4.55 5.41
CA MET A 204 -9.28 -4.14 6.77
C MET A 204 -10.47 -3.41 7.37
N TYR A 205 -10.93 -3.90 8.53
CA TYR A 205 -12.06 -3.33 9.24
C TYR A 205 -11.61 -2.21 10.17
N TYR A 206 -11.34 -1.05 9.60
CA TYR A 206 -11.16 0.17 10.39
C TYR A 206 -12.28 1.18 10.19
N SER A 207 -13.36 0.79 9.50
CA SER A 207 -14.45 1.72 9.27
C SER A 207 -15.33 1.86 10.52
N PRO A 208 -15.38 3.05 11.15
CA PRO A 208 -16.42 3.39 12.13
C PRO A 208 -17.73 3.74 11.44
N PHE A 209 -17.73 3.74 10.10
CA PHE A 209 -18.95 3.97 9.35
C PHE A 209 -19.76 2.70 9.41
N GLU A 210 -21.04 2.81 9.70
CA GLU A 210 -22.09 1.80 9.60
C GLU A 210 -22.24 1.34 8.12
N MET A 211 -21.13 0.95 7.50
CA MET A 211 -21.18 0.23 6.26
C MET A 211 -21.87 -1.09 6.57
N LYS A 212 -22.92 -1.41 5.82
CA LYS A 212 -23.48 -2.76 5.81
C LYS A 212 -22.30 -3.73 5.75
N PRO A 213 -22.18 -4.66 6.69
CA PRO A 213 -20.97 -5.46 6.84
C PRO A 213 -20.64 -6.15 5.53
N LEU A 214 -19.59 -5.69 4.87
CA LEU A 214 -18.86 -6.54 3.97
C LEU A 214 -18.30 -7.64 4.87
N LYS A 215 -18.45 -8.89 4.49
CA LYS A 215 -17.96 -9.99 5.32
C LYS A 215 -16.46 -9.86 5.55
N SER A 216 -16.03 -10.09 6.79
CA SER A 216 -14.61 -10.21 7.09
C SER A 216 -14.02 -11.38 6.32
N LEU A 217 -12.87 -11.14 5.71
CA LEU A 217 -12.13 -12.20 5.04
C LEU A 217 -11.73 -13.27 6.05
N SER A 218 -12.13 -14.52 5.80
CA SER A 218 -11.68 -15.68 6.54
C SER A 218 -10.32 -16.18 6.00
N CYS A 219 -9.56 -16.90 6.83
CA CYS A 219 -8.35 -17.57 6.34
C CYS A 219 -8.67 -18.58 5.24
N GLU A 220 -9.80 -19.28 5.34
CA GLU A 220 -10.26 -20.25 4.34
C GLU A 220 -10.48 -19.59 2.97
N SER A 221 -11.19 -18.46 2.92
CA SER A 221 -11.43 -17.73 1.68
C SER A 221 -10.14 -17.17 1.08
N LEU A 222 -9.22 -16.67 1.91
CA LEU A 222 -7.90 -16.26 1.44
C LEU A 222 -7.12 -17.43 0.83
N LEU A 223 -7.04 -18.57 1.52
CA LEU A 223 -6.36 -19.77 1.02
C LEU A 223 -7.04 -20.32 -0.24
N GLY A 224 -8.36 -20.20 -0.34
CA GLY A 224 -9.12 -20.52 -1.55
C GLY A 224 -8.68 -19.67 -2.74
N PHE A 225 -8.55 -18.36 -2.57
CA PHE A 225 -8.05 -17.47 -3.62
C PHE A 225 -6.59 -17.79 -4.01
N VAL A 226 -5.75 -18.06 -3.04
CA VAL A 226 -4.37 -18.52 -3.27
C VAL A 226 -4.34 -19.79 -4.10
N SER A 227 -5.17 -20.78 -3.77
CA SER A 227 -5.27 -22.04 -4.51
C SER A 227 -5.66 -21.78 -5.97
N LEU A 228 -6.63 -20.91 -6.21
CA LEU A 228 -7.00 -20.50 -7.58
C LEU A 228 -5.83 -19.88 -8.36
N CYS A 229 -5.04 -19.03 -7.73
CA CYS A 229 -3.84 -18.45 -8.36
C CYS A 229 -2.79 -19.51 -8.67
N LEU A 230 -2.54 -20.46 -7.76
CA LEU A 230 -1.61 -21.57 -7.97
C LEU A 230 -2.08 -22.50 -9.08
N ASP A 231 -3.37 -22.84 -9.11
CA ASP A 231 -3.96 -23.69 -10.15
C ASP A 231 -3.82 -23.02 -11.53
N PHE A 232 -4.10 -21.73 -11.62
CA PHE A 232 -3.84 -20.96 -12.84
C PHE A 232 -2.37 -21.06 -13.26
N MET A 233 -1.43 -20.73 -12.38
CA MET A 233 -0.01 -20.76 -12.68
C MET A 233 0.47 -22.16 -13.08
N ASN A 234 -0.10 -23.22 -12.49
CA ASN A 234 0.26 -24.59 -12.79
C ASN A 234 -0.29 -25.11 -14.12
N ASN A 235 -1.40 -24.57 -14.57
CA ASN A 235 -2.06 -25.04 -15.80
C ASN A 235 -1.74 -24.16 -17.02
N ASP A 236 -1.36 -22.91 -16.82
CA ASP A 236 -0.99 -22.02 -17.92
C ASP A 236 0.46 -22.23 -18.34
N ASN A 237 0.65 -22.53 -19.63
CA ASN A 237 1.96 -22.80 -20.23
C ASN A 237 2.45 -21.65 -21.13
N SER A 238 1.77 -20.48 -21.11
CA SER A 238 2.24 -19.32 -21.85
C SER A 238 3.60 -18.82 -21.31
N PRO A 239 4.43 -18.20 -22.14
CA PRO A 239 5.71 -17.62 -21.72
C PRO A 239 5.50 -16.25 -21.01
N ASP A 240 4.25 -15.74 -20.94
CA ASP A 240 3.97 -14.41 -20.47
C ASP A 240 4.25 -14.27 -18.96
N ALA A 241 4.83 -13.14 -18.59
CA ALA A 241 5.15 -12.86 -17.20
C ALA A 241 3.89 -12.44 -16.42
N ILE A 242 3.84 -12.80 -15.15
CA ILE A 242 2.89 -12.26 -14.17
C ILE A 242 3.51 -12.26 -12.78
N ASP A 243 3.31 -11.15 -12.05
CA ASP A 243 3.71 -10.98 -10.65
C ASP A 243 2.45 -10.75 -9.80
N ILE A 244 2.07 -11.76 -9.05
CA ILE A 244 0.92 -11.74 -8.14
C ILE A 244 1.43 -11.58 -6.72
N ARG A 245 1.03 -10.51 -6.03
CA ARG A 245 1.40 -10.25 -4.65
C ARG A 245 0.18 -10.25 -3.76
N ILE A 246 0.22 -11.05 -2.71
CA ILE A 246 -0.87 -11.16 -1.74
C ILE A 246 -0.33 -10.76 -0.37
N CYS A 247 -0.92 -9.71 0.22
CA CYS A 247 -0.66 -9.33 1.60
C CYS A 247 -1.63 -10.05 2.54
N MET A 248 -1.17 -10.36 3.75
CA MET A 248 -2.02 -10.87 4.83
C MET A 248 -2.09 -9.87 5.98
N THR A 249 -3.18 -9.87 6.74
CA THR A 249 -3.19 -9.18 8.02
C THR A 249 -2.30 -9.89 9.04
N LYS A 250 -1.84 -9.19 10.06
CA LYS A 250 -1.10 -9.78 11.19
C LYS A 250 -1.88 -10.90 11.87
N ALA A 251 -3.19 -10.70 12.05
CA ALA A 251 -4.05 -11.69 12.68
C ALA A 251 -4.10 -12.99 11.87
N MET A 252 -4.27 -12.88 10.55
CA MET A 252 -4.28 -14.04 9.64
C MET A 252 -2.92 -14.73 9.59
N ALA A 253 -1.83 -13.96 9.47
CA ALA A 253 -0.48 -14.52 9.49
C ALA A 253 -0.19 -15.28 10.79
N TYR A 254 -0.60 -14.74 11.93
CA TYR A 254 -0.44 -15.39 13.23
C TYR A 254 -1.32 -16.64 13.37
N GLU A 255 -2.56 -16.59 12.90
CA GLU A 255 -3.48 -17.75 12.91
C GLU A 255 -2.93 -18.89 12.07
N LEU A 256 -2.48 -18.62 10.85
CA LEU A 256 -1.87 -19.62 9.98
C LEU A 256 -0.58 -20.17 10.57
N PHE A 257 0.25 -19.33 11.17
CA PHE A 257 1.46 -19.76 11.85
C PHE A 257 1.16 -20.77 12.98
N LEU A 258 0.15 -20.50 13.80
CA LEU A 258 -0.17 -21.36 14.95
C LEU A 258 -0.90 -22.65 14.56
N LYS A 259 -1.80 -22.58 13.57
CA LYS A 259 -2.67 -23.71 13.22
C LYS A 259 -2.03 -24.71 12.25
N GLU A 260 -1.26 -24.23 11.30
CA GLU A 260 -0.91 -25.05 10.14
C GLU A 260 0.60 -25.31 10.00
N ASN A 261 1.44 -24.81 10.91
CA ASN A 261 2.90 -24.90 10.79
C ASN A 261 3.41 -24.51 9.38
N ILE A 262 2.70 -23.62 8.68
CA ILE A 262 3.02 -23.22 7.31
C ILE A 262 4.39 -22.54 7.23
N LEU A 263 4.85 -21.99 8.35
CA LEU A 263 6.15 -21.34 8.45
C LEU A 263 7.20 -22.40 8.81
N THR A 264 7.98 -22.81 7.82
CA THR A 264 9.14 -23.67 8.03
C THR A 264 10.36 -22.80 8.33
N GLY A 265 10.79 -22.73 9.57
CA GLY A 265 11.95 -21.96 9.99
C GLY A 265 11.84 -21.45 11.42
N LYS A 266 12.89 -20.79 11.89
CA LYS A 266 12.85 -20.18 13.22
C LYS A 266 11.99 -18.92 13.18
N ILE A 267 11.08 -18.78 14.11
CA ILE A 267 10.17 -17.62 14.18
C ILE A 267 10.92 -16.29 14.22
N GLU A 268 12.11 -16.27 14.80
CA GLU A 268 13.00 -15.11 14.83
C GLU A 268 13.35 -14.62 13.42
N GLU A 269 13.59 -15.50 12.46
CA GLU A 269 13.89 -15.12 11.08
C GLU A 269 12.71 -14.37 10.45
N TYR A 270 11.49 -14.77 10.78
CA TYR A 270 10.28 -14.12 10.29
C TYR A 270 10.00 -12.77 10.96
N ILE A 271 10.40 -12.60 12.20
CA ILE A 271 10.29 -11.32 12.91
C ILE A 271 11.28 -10.29 12.36
N TYR A 272 12.51 -10.72 12.07
CA TYR A 272 13.60 -9.81 11.72
C TYR A 272 13.69 -9.46 10.23
N ARG A 273 13.27 -10.35 9.32
CA ARG A 273 13.54 -10.21 7.88
C ARG A 273 12.39 -9.68 7.04
N GLY A 274 11.19 -9.50 7.64
CA GLY A 274 9.98 -9.24 6.86
C GLY A 274 9.65 -10.45 5.97
N ASN A 275 8.46 -11.00 6.13
CA ASN A 275 8.18 -12.36 5.71
C ASN A 275 7.53 -12.38 4.34
N LYS A 276 8.26 -12.93 3.40
CA LYS A 276 7.76 -13.18 2.06
C LYS A 276 7.99 -14.63 1.70
N MET A 277 6.95 -15.31 1.27
CA MET A 277 7.04 -16.60 0.56
C MET A 277 6.86 -16.35 -0.92
N LYS A 278 7.68 -16.99 -1.73
CA LYS A 278 7.64 -16.87 -3.17
C LYS A 278 7.47 -18.24 -3.81
N TYR A 279 6.45 -18.37 -4.63
CA TYR A 279 6.30 -19.48 -5.56
C TYR A 279 6.59 -18.98 -6.98
N GLN A 280 7.38 -19.71 -7.75
CA GLN A 280 7.74 -19.32 -9.11
C GLN A 280 7.64 -20.50 -10.06
N ARG A 281 7.00 -20.28 -11.21
CA ARG A 281 6.95 -21.21 -12.33
C ARG A 281 7.20 -20.47 -13.65
N GLY A 282 8.36 -20.68 -14.26
CA GLY A 282 8.78 -19.90 -15.41
C GLY A 282 8.83 -18.39 -15.09
N ASN A 283 8.13 -17.60 -15.88
CA ASN A 283 8.01 -16.15 -15.70
C ASN A 283 6.85 -15.74 -14.77
N LYS A 284 6.14 -16.70 -14.17
CA LYS A 284 5.03 -16.44 -13.26
C LYS A 284 5.50 -16.50 -11.81
N VAL A 285 5.15 -15.46 -11.06
CA VAL A 285 5.53 -15.30 -9.65
C VAL A 285 4.28 -15.10 -8.80
N LEU A 286 4.19 -15.82 -7.69
CA LEU A 286 3.23 -15.56 -6.62
C LEU A 286 4.02 -15.31 -5.34
N GLU A 287 3.90 -14.10 -4.81
CA GLU A 287 4.56 -13.68 -3.57
C GLU A 287 3.53 -13.45 -2.47
N PHE A 288 3.78 -14.03 -1.31
CA PHE A 288 3.02 -13.76 -0.10
C PHE A 288 3.82 -12.87 0.83
N SER A 289 3.17 -11.82 1.30
CA SER A 289 3.69 -10.96 2.35
C SER A 289 2.82 -11.14 3.61
N TYR A 290 3.45 -11.54 4.73
CA TYR A 290 2.73 -11.75 5.99
C TYR A 290 3.48 -11.10 7.15
N PRO A 291 3.01 -9.93 7.61
CA PRO A 291 3.61 -9.23 8.72
C PRO A 291 3.26 -9.91 10.04
N LEU A 292 4.16 -10.69 10.63
CA LEU A 292 4.00 -11.18 12.02
C LEU A 292 4.15 -10.07 13.04
N LEU A 293 5.01 -9.11 12.74
CA LEU A 293 5.27 -7.95 13.57
C LEU A 293 5.17 -6.68 12.73
N SER A 294 4.46 -5.69 13.23
CA SER A 294 4.46 -4.34 12.66
C SER A 294 4.78 -3.35 13.77
N ILE A 295 5.82 -2.61 13.55
CA ILE A 295 6.24 -1.53 14.42
C ILE A 295 5.78 -0.24 13.76
N PRO A 296 4.95 0.58 14.44
CA PRO A 296 4.51 1.85 13.89
C PRO A 296 5.69 2.69 13.40
N PHE A 297 5.55 3.34 12.26
CA PHE A 297 6.53 4.22 11.63
C PHE A 297 7.88 3.57 11.21
N LEU A 298 8.08 2.26 11.38
CA LEU A 298 9.37 1.66 11.03
C LEU A 298 9.61 1.60 9.52
N ASN A 299 8.63 1.12 8.77
CA ASN A 299 8.78 0.85 7.35
C ASN A 299 8.13 1.92 6.45
N GLU A 300 7.23 2.70 7.00
CA GLU A 300 6.41 3.66 6.26
C GLU A 300 6.16 4.92 7.08
N LEU A 301 6.16 6.06 6.41
CA LEU A 301 5.62 7.32 6.90
C LEU A 301 4.50 7.75 5.96
N VAL A 302 3.32 7.98 6.47
CA VAL A 302 2.20 8.49 5.70
C VAL A 302 1.97 9.95 6.04
N VAL A 303 2.07 10.79 5.02
CA VAL A 303 1.77 12.23 5.12
C VAL A 303 0.33 12.46 4.71
N THR A 304 -0.50 12.87 5.63
CA THR A 304 -1.90 13.17 5.31
C THR A 304 -2.05 14.54 4.61
N HIS A 305 -3.17 14.73 3.92
CA HIS A 305 -3.47 15.98 3.22
C HIS A 305 -3.52 17.22 4.13
N ASP A 306 -3.76 17.03 5.42
CA ASP A 306 -3.75 18.04 6.49
C ASP A 306 -2.44 18.03 7.30
N ALA A 307 -1.37 17.52 6.70
CA ALA A 307 0.02 17.56 7.18
C ALA A 307 0.39 16.67 8.37
N TYR A 308 -0.52 15.83 8.89
CA TYR A 308 -0.16 14.87 9.93
C TYR A 308 0.77 13.78 9.38
N ILE A 309 1.57 13.21 10.27
CA ILE A 309 2.39 12.03 9.99
C ILE A 309 1.77 10.85 10.72
N ILE A 310 1.37 9.81 10.00
CA ILE A 310 0.82 8.57 10.56
C ILE A 310 1.66 7.37 10.16
N SER A 311 1.46 6.24 10.83
CA SER A 311 2.33 5.06 10.71
C SER A 311 2.07 4.22 9.48
N CYS A 312 0.86 4.23 8.97
CA CYS A 312 0.41 3.40 7.86
C CYS A 312 -0.86 3.98 7.26
N ALA A 313 -1.03 3.84 5.95
CA ALA A 313 -2.24 4.28 5.25
C ALA A 313 -3.51 3.64 5.84
N ASP A 314 -3.40 2.40 6.28
CA ASP A 314 -4.51 1.63 6.84
C ASP A 314 -4.88 2.04 8.27
N ASP A 315 -3.99 2.73 8.97
CA ASP A 315 -4.27 3.26 10.32
C ASP A 315 -5.10 4.55 10.28
N ILE A 316 -5.48 5.01 9.08
CA ILE A 316 -6.26 6.23 8.95
C ILE A 316 -7.65 6.06 9.54
N HIS A 317 -7.76 6.66 10.69
CA HIS A 317 -9.01 6.92 11.31
C HIS A 317 -9.06 8.41 11.59
N TYR A 318 -9.59 9.19 10.66
CA TYR A 318 -9.64 10.65 10.80
C TYR A 318 -10.22 11.12 12.14
N LYS A 319 -11.10 10.32 12.72
CA LYS A 319 -11.66 10.58 14.06
C LYS A 319 -10.61 10.49 15.18
N TYR A 320 -9.50 9.81 14.93
CA TYR A 320 -8.47 9.53 15.94
C TYR A 320 -7.07 9.98 15.51
N LEU A 321 -6.96 10.83 14.47
CA LEU A 321 -5.66 11.30 13.98
C LEU A 321 -4.76 11.84 15.10
N ASP A 322 -5.33 12.61 16.03
CA ASP A 322 -4.56 13.15 17.16
C ASP A 322 -3.97 12.07 18.08
N LYS A 323 -4.47 10.83 18.01
CA LYS A 323 -4.00 9.70 18.81
C LYS A 323 -3.05 8.76 18.07
N ILE A 324 -3.14 8.72 16.74
CA ILE A 324 -2.35 7.83 15.87
C ILE A 324 -1.24 8.55 15.13
N ALA A 325 -1.31 9.88 15.03
CA ALA A 325 -0.27 10.70 14.41
C ALA A 325 0.99 10.75 15.28
N LEU A 326 2.13 10.91 14.62
CA LEU A 326 3.40 11.15 15.30
C LEU A 326 3.31 12.46 16.11
N PRO A 327 3.51 12.41 17.44
CA PRO A 327 3.28 13.56 18.29
C PRO A 327 4.18 14.76 17.96
N ASN A 328 3.60 15.95 18.03
CA ASN A 328 4.29 17.24 17.98
C ASN A 328 5.01 17.57 16.67
N VAL A 329 4.87 16.78 15.63
CA VAL A 329 5.48 17.04 14.32
C VAL A 329 4.46 16.97 13.19
N ASN A 330 4.68 17.81 12.18
CA ASN A 330 3.97 17.76 10.91
C ASN A 330 4.82 18.37 9.80
N ILE A 331 4.49 18.09 8.54
CA ILE A 331 5.33 18.57 7.43
C ILE A 331 5.27 20.08 7.20
N VAL A 332 4.31 20.81 7.76
CA VAL A 332 4.22 22.26 7.61
C VAL A 332 5.23 22.97 8.52
N LYS A 333 5.43 22.45 9.73
CA LYS A 333 6.21 23.12 10.80
C LYS A 333 7.63 22.60 10.95
N ASN A 334 7.86 21.32 10.56
CA ASN A 334 9.09 20.62 10.88
C ASN A 334 9.84 20.23 9.61
N SER A 335 11.16 20.28 9.68
CA SER A 335 12.06 19.70 8.68
C SER A 335 11.92 18.18 8.65
N PHE A 336 12.33 17.57 7.55
CA PHE A 336 12.34 16.10 7.46
C PHE A 336 13.28 15.47 8.49
N ALA A 337 14.38 16.11 8.82
CA ALA A 337 15.30 15.65 9.88
C ALA A 337 14.63 15.61 11.25
N GLU A 338 13.87 16.65 11.63
CA GLU A 338 13.11 16.68 12.89
C GLU A 338 12.01 15.59 12.92
N ILE A 339 11.35 15.34 11.78
CA ILE A 339 10.37 14.25 11.66
C ILE A 339 11.02 12.89 11.86
N LEU A 340 12.19 12.64 11.26
CA LEU A 340 12.94 11.39 11.47
C LEU A 340 13.41 11.21 12.91
N GLN A 341 13.87 12.29 13.55
CA GLN A 341 14.24 12.25 14.96
C GLN A 341 13.04 11.85 15.85
N ALA A 342 11.91 12.53 15.69
CA ALA A 342 10.69 12.24 16.45
C ALA A 342 10.19 10.80 16.18
N ARG A 343 10.27 10.32 14.94
CA ARG A 343 9.99 8.93 14.56
C ARG A 343 10.87 7.94 15.33
N ASN A 344 12.17 8.17 15.34
CA ASN A 344 13.12 7.25 15.98
C ASN A 344 12.88 7.19 17.50
N GLU A 345 12.68 8.34 18.13
CA GLU A 345 12.33 8.44 19.56
C GLU A 345 11.03 7.71 19.89
N PHE A 346 9.99 7.89 19.04
CA PHE A 346 8.71 7.19 19.19
C PHE A 346 8.89 5.67 19.12
N ILE A 347 9.59 5.17 18.10
CA ILE A 347 9.80 3.72 17.89
C ILE A 347 10.52 3.11 19.09
N LEU A 348 11.60 3.72 19.57
CA LEU A 348 12.36 3.21 20.71
C LEU A 348 11.53 3.20 21.99
N CYS A 349 10.78 4.26 22.26
CA CYS A 349 9.87 4.34 23.41
C CYS A 349 8.74 3.31 23.32
N TYR A 350 8.13 3.15 22.13
CA TYR A 350 7.08 2.15 21.89
C TYR A 350 7.59 0.72 22.15
N LEU A 351 8.77 0.38 21.64
CA LEU A 351 9.36 -0.95 21.80
C LEU A 351 9.76 -1.22 23.24
N ASP A 352 10.35 -0.25 23.93
CA ASP A 352 10.69 -0.44 25.35
C ASP A 352 9.45 -0.76 26.17
N LYS A 353 8.35 -0.06 25.95
CA LYS A 353 7.07 -0.33 26.61
C LYS A 353 6.47 -1.70 26.24
N GLU A 354 6.49 -2.06 24.96
CA GLU A 354 5.90 -3.32 24.49
C GLU A 354 6.73 -4.56 24.90
N LEU A 355 8.03 -4.41 25.05
CA LEU A 355 8.96 -5.50 25.42
C LEU A 355 9.26 -5.56 26.93
N SER A 356 8.83 -4.58 27.70
CA SER A 356 8.86 -4.62 29.16
C SER A 356 7.70 -5.40 29.75
#